data_b33d03f52537d944cbc783ad6f682039
#
_entry.id   b33d03f52537d944cbc783ad6f682039
#
_cell.length_a   1.000
_cell.length_b   1.000
_cell.length_c   1.000
_cell.angle_alpha   90.00
_cell.angle_beta   90.00
_cell.angle_gamma   90.00
#
_symmetry.space_group_name_H-M   'P 1'
#
loop_
_entity.id
_entity.type
_entity.pdbx_description
1 polymer ?
#
loop_
_entity_poly.entity_id
_entity_poly.type
_entity_poly.pdbx_seq_one_letter_code
_entity_poly.pdbx_strand_id
1 'polypeptide(L)'
;MNKIDIISGLHLYNGDSLELYQLWDKPTVIMADGPYGVNGFRGDLKTPVGLAEWYEPHIAEWSKKATPQTTLWFWNTEIGWAIVHPILEKYGWEYKTCNVWDKGMSHVAGNTNTKTLSHLPVVSEVCVQYVKKASFDWNGEKVSMKDWLRLEWERTGMPFSKTNEACHVVNAATRKYFTKCHLWYMPPADMFEKIVAYANEHGKEEGKPYFSINGKTPMTKEDWEHMKPKFNCPFGVTNVWTTAQLRNSERIKKGLKAVHLNQKPLELIGRIIEMSSDKNDVVWDPFGG
;
A
#
# COMPACT_ATOMS: atom_id res chain seq x y z
N MET A 1 -22.23 14.36 12.63
CA MET A 1 -21.30 14.05 11.53
C MET A 1 -21.43 15.13 10.47
N ASN A 2 -20.39 15.89 10.22
CA ASN A 2 -20.41 16.96 9.22
C ASN A 2 -19.42 16.61 8.10
N LYS A 3 -19.95 16.34 6.91
CA LYS A 3 -19.16 16.30 5.67
C LYS A 3 -19.07 17.74 5.13
N ILE A 4 -17.89 18.18 4.78
CA ILE A 4 -17.64 19.47 4.13
C ILE A 4 -16.99 19.19 2.79
N ASP A 5 -17.68 19.52 1.72
CA ASP A 5 -17.13 19.48 0.36
C ASP A 5 -16.42 20.81 0.09
N ILE A 6 -15.11 20.81 0.00
CA ILE A 6 -14.29 22.02 -0.16
C ILE A 6 -14.22 22.41 -1.64
N ILE A 7 -13.90 21.43 -2.47
CA ILE A 7 -13.85 21.54 -3.95
C ILE A 7 -14.29 20.20 -4.53
N SER A 8 -14.60 20.17 -5.82
CA SER A 8 -14.94 18.90 -6.47
C SER A 8 -13.86 17.85 -6.25
N GLY A 9 -14.24 16.73 -5.65
CA GLY A 9 -13.36 15.59 -5.35
C GLY A 9 -12.58 15.69 -4.02
N LEU A 10 -12.68 16.80 -3.25
CA LEU A 10 -12.07 16.91 -1.93
C LEU A 10 -13.14 16.96 -0.84
N HIS A 11 -13.16 15.94 -0.01
CA HIS A 11 -14.12 15.78 1.07
C HIS A 11 -13.41 15.78 2.43
N LEU A 12 -13.83 16.66 3.34
CA LEU A 12 -13.45 16.62 4.75
C LEU A 12 -14.58 16.05 5.60
N TYR A 13 -14.23 15.13 6.47
CA TYR A 13 -15.16 14.55 7.44
C TYR A 13 -14.71 14.89 8.86
N ASN A 14 -15.59 15.45 9.65
CA ASN A 14 -15.35 15.70 11.08
C ASN A 14 -16.04 14.60 11.90
N GLY A 15 -15.25 13.68 12.44
CA GLY A 15 -15.73 12.54 13.23
C GLY A 15 -14.65 11.51 13.48
N ASP A 16 -14.99 10.42 14.12
CA ASP A 16 -14.09 9.28 14.31
C ASP A 16 -13.91 8.54 12.98
N SER A 17 -12.67 8.37 12.54
CA SER A 17 -12.34 7.66 11.29
C SER A 17 -12.91 6.24 11.26
N LEU A 18 -12.94 5.54 12.40
CA LEU A 18 -13.49 4.18 12.50
C LEU A 18 -14.97 4.12 12.10
N GLU A 19 -15.75 5.14 12.46
CA GLU A 19 -17.15 5.25 12.06
C GLU A 19 -17.31 5.69 10.59
N LEU A 20 -16.32 6.43 10.06
CA LEU A 20 -16.38 7.06 8.75
C LEU A 20 -15.95 6.15 7.60
N TYR A 21 -15.07 5.16 7.82
CA TYR A 21 -14.56 4.28 6.76
C TYR A 21 -15.64 3.60 5.92
N GLN A 22 -16.80 3.34 6.48
CA GLN A 22 -17.90 2.71 5.75
C GLN A 22 -18.47 3.60 4.64
N LEU A 23 -18.32 4.91 4.79
CA LEU A 23 -18.85 5.92 3.86
C LEU A 23 -17.89 6.25 2.72
N TRP A 24 -16.61 5.86 2.88
CA TRP A 24 -15.59 6.20 1.90
C TRP A 24 -15.49 5.16 0.80
N ASP A 25 -15.24 5.62 -0.41
CA ASP A 25 -14.95 4.74 -1.54
C ASP A 25 -13.65 3.96 -1.33
N LYS A 26 -13.48 2.87 -2.09
CA LYS A 26 -12.28 2.03 -2.00
C LYS A 26 -11.02 2.85 -2.33
N PRO A 27 -10.00 2.84 -1.46
CA PRO A 27 -8.82 3.66 -1.67
C PRO A 27 -7.83 3.03 -2.65
N THR A 28 -7.22 3.87 -3.48
CA THR A 28 -5.98 3.55 -4.20
C THR A 28 -4.76 3.85 -3.33
N VAL A 29 -4.84 4.91 -2.52
CA VAL A 29 -3.78 5.30 -1.58
C VAL A 29 -4.37 5.51 -0.19
N ILE A 30 -3.68 5.00 0.82
CA ILE A 30 -3.94 5.32 2.23
C ILE A 30 -2.67 5.97 2.79
N MET A 31 -2.79 7.22 3.26
CA MET A 31 -1.73 7.92 3.98
C MET A 31 -2.05 7.89 5.47
N ALA A 32 -1.34 7.05 6.21
CA ALA A 32 -1.58 6.85 7.64
C ALA A 32 -0.51 7.58 8.47
N ASP A 33 -0.75 8.83 8.83
CA ASP A 33 0.09 9.67 9.69
C ASP A 33 -0.60 9.89 11.05
N GLY A 34 -0.88 8.80 11.77
CA GLY A 34 -1.57 8.79 13.05
C GLY A 34 -0.63 8.90 14.25
N PRO A 35 -1.02 8.41 15.44
CA PRO A 35 -0.23 8.51 16.67
C PRO A 35 1.13 7.81 16.56
N TYR A 36 2.15 8.42 17.16
CA TYR A 36 3.51 7.90 17.22
C TYR A 36 3.87 7.28 18.59
N GLY A 37 3.06 7.53 19.61
CA GLY A 37 3.32 7.06 20.96
C GLY A 37 4.50 7.77 21.64
N VAL A 38 4.73 9.02 21.31
CA VAL A 38 5.82 9.85 21.86
C VAL A 38 5.31 10.98 22.75
N ASN A 39 3.99 11.01 23.03
CA ASN A 39 3.34 12.06 23.82
C ASN A 39 3.61 13.47 23.26
N GLY A 40 3.74 13.58 21.93
CA GLY A 40 4.16 14.78 21.23
C GLY A 40 3.05 15.82 21.02
N PHE A 41 1.77 15.40 21.08
CA PHE A 41 0.61 16.26 20.86
C PHE A 41 -0.63 15.72 21.57
N ARG A 42 -1.68 16.53 21.65
CA ARG A 42 -2.95 16.12 22.27
C ARG A 42 -3.59 14.98 21.47
N GLY A 43 -3.81 13.85 22.10
CA GLY A 43 -4.38 12.65 21.48
C GLY A 43 -3.33 11.60 21.09
N ASP A 44 -2.03 11.93 21.14
CA ASP A 44 -0.98 10.93 20.99
C ASP A 44 -0.90 10.01 22.23
N LEU A 45 -0.47 8.78 22.01
CA LEU A 45 -0.20 7.85 23.09
C LEU A 45 1.04 8.28 23.88
N LYS A 46 1.06 7.97 25.18
CA LYS A 46 2.19 8.33 26.04
C LYS A 46 3.47 7.52 25.75
N THR A 47 3.28 6.32 25.24
CA THR A 47 4.37 5.38 24.89
C THR A 47 4.00 4.61 23.64
N PRO A 48 4.97 4.06 22.89
CA PRO A 48 4.69 3.26 21.70
C PRO A 48 3.99 1.93 21.99
N VAL A 49 4.01 1.44 23.24
CA VAL A 49 3.50 0.10 23.62
C VAL A 49 2.05 -0.12 23.22
N GLY A 50 1.20 0.90 23.32
CA GLY A 50 -0.23 0.81 22.95
C GLY A 50 -0.53 0.98 21.45
N LEU A 51 0.47 1.20 20.60
CA LEU A 51 0.25 1.49 19.18
C LEU A 51 -0.37 0.32 18.42
N ALA A 52 0.03 -0.92 18.73
CA ALA A 52 -0.54 -2.10 18.07
C ALA A 52 -2.06 -2.18 18.28
N GLU A 53 -2.51 -2.05 19.54
CA GLU A 53 -3.93 -2.10 19.92
C GLU A 53 -4.71 -0.91 19.33
N TRP A 54 -4.09 0.26 19.29
CA TRP A 54 -4.70 1.45 18.71
C TRP A 54 -4.88 1.36 17.21
N TYR A 55 -3.87 0.87 16.48
CA TYR A 55 -3.92 0.78 15.01
C TYR A 55 -4.72 -0.43 14.50
N GLU A 56 -4.83 -1.51 15.28
CA GLU A 56 -5.47 -2.76 14.80
C GLU A 56 -6.88 -2.56 14.25
N PRO A 57 -7.83 -1.85 14.91
CA PRO A 57 -9.16 -1.62 14.34
C PRO A 57 -9.12 -0.80 13.04
N HIS A 58 -8.23 0.20 12.92
CA HIS A 58 -8.04 0.95 11.69
C HIS A 58 -7.51 0.06 10.57
N ILE A 59 -6.47 -0.73 10.84
CA ILE A 59 -5.87 -1.67 9.88
C ILE A 59 -6.90 -2.69 9.40
N ALA A 60 -7.76 -3.18 10.28
CA ALA A 60 -8.85 -4.09 9.94
C ALA A 60 -9.81 -3.45 8.91
N GLU A 61 -10.25 -2.21 9.14
CA GLU A 61 -11.14 -1.48 8.22
C GLU A 61 -10.44 -1.15 6.90
N TRP A 62 -9.19 -0.70 6.93
CA TRP A 62 -8.40 -0.48 5.72
C TRP A 62 -8.30 -1.76 4.88
N SER A 63 -8.08 -2.89 5.54
CA SER A 63 -7.93 -4.20 4.87
C SER A 63 -9.21 -4.68 4.21
N LYS A 64 -10.38 -4.35 4.75
CA LYS A 64 -11.70 -4.67 4.16
C LYS A 64 -11.96 -3.85 2.89
N LYS A 65 -11.52 -2.59 2.87
CA LYS A 65 -11.77 -1.67 1.75
C LYS A 65 -10.69 -1.70 0.68
N ALA A 66 -9.46 -2.12 1.05
CA ALA A 66 -8.33 -2.18 0.13
C ALA A 66 -8.56 -3.19 -1.00
N THR A 67 -8.02 -2.82 -2.16
CA THR A 67 -7.94 -3.68 -3.37
C THR A 67 -6.47 -4.04 -3.63
N PRO A 68 -6.17 -4.95 -4.56
CA PRO A 68 -4.77 -5.20 -4.95
C PRO A 68 -4.03 -3.96 -5.49
N GLN A 69 -4.76 -2.93 -5.95
CA GLN A 69 -4.19 -1.65 -6.37
C GLN A 69 -3.82 -0.74 -5.20
N THR A 70 -4.34 -1.00 -4.01
CA THR A 70 -4.16 -0.11 -2.85
C THR A 70 -2.74 -0.16 -2.33
N THR A 71 -2.14 1.02 -2.17
CA THR A 71 -0.86 1.25 -1.50
C THR A 71 -1.09 1.98 -0.18
N LEU A 72 -0.53 1.46 0.90
CA LEU A 72 -0.53 2.11 2.22
C LEU A 72 0.84 2.71 2.48
N TRP A 73 0.86 3.97 2.89
CA TRP A 73 2.03 4.71 3.33
C TRP A 73 1.89 5.01 4.83
N PHE A 74 2.60 4.25 5.64
CA PHE A 74 2.51 4.28 7.09
C PHE A 74 3.65 5.11 7.68
N TRP A 75 3.30 6.27 8.24
CA TRP A 75 4.23 7.18 8.91
C TRP A 75 4.35 6.85 10.39
N ASN A 76 5.56 6.76 10.90
CA ASN A 76 5.83 6.65 12.34
C ASN A 76 7.32 6.85 12.64
N THR A 77 7.70 6.66 13.93
CA THR A 77 9.07 6.36 14.32
C THR A 77 9.42 4.91 13.95
N GLU A 78 10.71 4.58 13.94
CA GLU A 78 11.19 3.21 13.70
C GLU A 78 10.63 2.22 14.74
N ILE A 79 10.50 2.64 16.00
CA ILE A 79 9.94 1.80 17.07
C ILE A 79 8.43 1.63 16.91
N GLY A 80 7.71 2.72 16.60
CA GLY A 80 6.28 2.66 16.38
C GLY A 80 5.93 1.77 15.17
N TRP A 81 6.69 1.89 14.08
CA TRP A 81 6.55 0.98 12.96
C TRP A 81 6.84 -0.48 13.33
N ALA A 82 7.94 -0.76 14.04
CA ALA A 82 8.28 -2.12 14.45
C ALA A 82 7.16 -2.80 15.27
N ILE A 83 6.45 -2.02 16.10
CA ILE A 83 5.31 -2.51 16.90
C ILE A 83 4.08 -2.80 16.05
N VAL A 84 3.79 -1.95 15.06
CA VAL A 84 2.58 -2.05 14.22
C VAL A 84 2.76 -3.02 13.04
N HIS A 85 3.99 -3.23 12.56
CA HIS A 85 4.30 -4.08 11.41
C HIS A 85 3.67 -5.49 11.47
N PRO A 86 3.75 -6.24 12.59
CA PRO A 86 3.12 -7.57 12.67
C PRO A 86 1.60 -7.54 12.49
N ILE A 87 0.94 -6.46 12.90
CA ILE A 87 -0.51 -6.28 12.73
C ILE A 87 -0.82 -6.06 11.24
N LEU A 88 -0.04 -5.23 10.55
CA LEU A 88 -0.20 -5.03 9.11
C LEU A 88 -0.06 -6.36 8.34
N GLU A 89 0.96 -7.16 8.64
CA GLU A 89 1.15 -8.48 8.02
C GLU A 89 -0.01 -9.44 8.32
N LYS A 90 -0.50 -9.49 9.58
CA LYS A 90 -1.67 -10.28 10.00
C LYS A 90 -2.90 -9.98 9.12
N TYR A 91 -3.10 -8.74 8.75
CA TYR A 91 -4.22 -8.30 7.90
C TYR A 91 -3.92 -8.32 6.40
N GLY A 92 -2.81 -8.95 5.99
CA GLY A 92 -2.46 -9.21 4.59
C GLY A 92 -1.85 -8.02 3.85
N TRP A 93 -1.22 -7.10 4.58
CA TRP A 93 -0.38 -6.07 4.00
C TRP A 93 1.04 -6.60 3.80
N GLU A 94 1.56 -6.48 2.59
CA GLU A 94 2.91 -6.89 2.22
C GLU A 94 3.85 -5.69 2.26
N TYR A 95 4.90 -5.79 3.07
CA TYR A 95 5.97 -4.79 3.13
C TYR A 95 6.67 -4.66 1.77
N LYS A 96 6.92 -3.44 1.33
CA LYS A 96 7.68 -3.13 0.11
C LYS A 96 8.99 -2.40 0.42
N THR A 97 8.91 -1.28 1.13
CA THR A 97 10.08 -0.43 1.38
C THR A 97 9.87 0.39 2.64
N CYS A 98 10.93 0.54 3.42
CA CYS A 98 11.04 1.55 4.47
C CYS A 98 11.72 2.78 3.88
N ASN A 99 10.96 3.88 3.76
CA ASN A 99 11.49 5.16 3.33
C ASN A 99 11.86 5.97 4.56
N VAL A 100 13.09 6.45 4.62
CA VAL A 100 13.61 7.25 5.72
C VAL A 100 13.56 8.72 5.34
N TRP A 101 12.78 9.49 6.07
CA TRP A 101 12.80 10.95 5.94
C TRP A 101 13.84 11.53 6.89
N ASP A 102 14.96 12.00 6.34
CA ASP A 102 16.00 12.75 7.03
C ASP A 102 15.61 14.23 7.08
N LYS A 103 15.29 14.72 8.28
CA LYS A 103 14.93 16.12 8.55
C LYS A 103 16.17 17.03 8.66
N GLY A 104 17.34 16.44 8.63
CA GLY A 104 18.62 17.12 8.75
C GLY A 104 18.98 17.56 10.18
N MET A 105 20.22 17.93 10.38
CA MET A 105 20.76 18.35 11.69
C MET A 105 20.02 19.54 12.32
N SER A 106 19.39 20.40 11.53
CA SER A 106 18.62 21.54 12.03
C SER A 106 17.43 21.14 12.89
N HIS A 107 16.95 19.90 12.80
CA HIS A 107 15.86 19.36 13.62
C HIS A 107 16.23 19.30 15.10
N VAL A 108 17.49 18.99 15.42
CA VAL A 108 18.00 18.84 16.80
C VAL A 108 18.96 19.93 17.22
N ALA A 109 19.34 20.82 16.29
CA ALA A 109 20.31 21.91 16.56
C ALA A 109 19.82 22.80 17.72
N GLY A 110 20.67 22.97 18.71
CA GLY A 110 20.41 23.80 19.92
C GLY A 110 19.79 23.04 21.09
N ASN A 111 19.26 21.81 20.89
CA ASN A 111 18.65 21.01 21.96
C ASN A 111 19.49 19.79 22.38
N THR A 112 20.71 19.68 21.85
CA THR A 112 21.56 18.52 22.03
C THR A 112 22.69 18.80 23.00
N ASN A 113 22.64 18.20 24.20
CA ASN A 113 23.78 18.21 25.12
C ASN A 113 24.66 16.99 24.89
N THR A 114 25.72 17.15 24.10
CA THR A 114 26.62 16.05 23.72
C THR A 114 27.32 15.38 24.90
N LYS A 115 27.39 16.01 26.08
CA LYS A 115 28.00 15.43 27.28
C LYS A 115 27.13 14.42 28.00
N THR A 116 25.81 14.44 27.76
CA THR A 116 24.82 13.59 28.45
C THR A 116 24.11 12.61 27.51
N LEU A 117 24.44 12.63 26.23
CA LEU A 117 23.83 11.71 25.26
C LEU A 117 24.32 10.27 25.47
N SER A 118 23.39 9.34 25.52
CA SER A 118 23.64 7.90 25.51
C SER A 118 23.36 7.26 24.12
N HIS A 119 22.88 8.05 23.16
CA HIS A 119 22.56 7.61 21.80
C HIS A 119 22.76 8.78 20.81
N LEU A 120 22.77 8.48 19.52
CA LEU A 120 22.84 9.51 18.48
C LEU A 120 21.54 10.33 18.44
N PRO A 121 21.61 11.65 18.16
CA PRO A 121 20.42 12.46 17.96
C PRO A 121 19.57 11.91 16.81
N VAL A 122 18.28 11.69 17.06
CA VAL A 122 17.34 11.18 16.03
C VAL A 122 16.84 12.35 15.19
N VAL A 123 17.12 12.32 13.90
CA VAL A 123 16.71 13.34 12.93
C VAL A 123 15.78 12.78 11.86
N SER A 124 15.36 11.55 12.00
CA SER A 124 14.58 10.83 10.98
C SER A 124 13.19 10.42 11.45
N GLU A 125 12.31 10.25 10.50
CA GLU A 125 11.06 9.49 10.61
C GLU A 125 11.03 8.44 9.50
N VAL A 126 10.20 7.42 9.65
CA VAL A 126 9.99 6.43 8.61
C VAL A 126 8.61 6.56 7.99
N CYS A 127 8.55 6.40 6.67
CA CYS A 127 7.34 6.27 5.90
C CYS A 127 7.37 4.94 5.17
N VAL A 128 6.64 3.96 5.67
CA VAL A 128 6.78 2.58 5.20
C VAL A 128 5.68 2.25 4.20
N GLN A 129 6.10 1.76 3.05
CA GLN A 129 5.21 1.39 1.96
C GLN A 129 4.77 -0.07 2.11
N TYR A 130 3.47 -0.26 2.05
CA TYR A 130 2.82 -1.56 1.99
C TYR A 130 1.86 -1.62 0.80
N VAL A 131 1.58 -2.82 0.34
CA VAL A 131 0.56 -3.08 -0.67
C VAL A 131 -0.40 -4.15 -0.19
N LYS A 132 -1.64 -4.13 -0.68
CA LYS A 132 -2.59 -5.19 -0.38
C LYS A 132 -2.28 -6.42 -1.22
N LYS A 133 -1.93 -7.53 -0.57
CA LYS A 133 -1.63 -8.77 -1.26
C LYS A 133 -2.89 -9.33 -1.93
N ALA A 134 -2.82 -9.52 -3.25
CA ALA A 134 -3.88 -10.22 -3.96
C ALA A 134 -3.97 -11.67 -3.49
N SER A 135 -5.17 -12.13 -3.16
CA SER A 135 -5.46 -13.51 -2.82
C SER A 135 -6.70 -13.99 -3.56
N PHE A 136 -6.72 -15.25 -3.93
CA PHE A 136 -7.77 -15.87 -4.73
C PHE A 136 -8.41 -17.00 -3.94
N ASP A 137 -9.70 -17.20 -4.13
CA ASP A 137 -10.38 -18.33 -3.54
C ASP A 137 -10.16 -19.57 -4.41
N TRP A 138 -9.73 -20.68 -3.79
CA TRP A 138 -9.59 -21.97 -4.42
C TRP A 138 -10.15 -23.05 -3.51
N ASN A 139 -11.35 -23.53 -3.84
CA ASN A 139 -12.06 -24.56 -3.05
C ASN A 139 -12.23 -24.18 -1.56
N GLY A 140 -12.48 -22.89 -1.28
CA GLY A 140 -12.66 -22.37 0.08
C GLY A 140 -11.37 -21.96 0.80
N GLU A 141 -10.22 -22.17 0.18
CA GLU A 141 -8.92 -21.71 0.71
C GLU A 141 -8.40 -20.47 -0.02
N LYS A 142 -7.72 -19.59 0.69
CA LYS A 142 -7.07 -18.42 0.08
C LYS A 142 -5.67 -18.79 -0.41
N VAL A 143 -5.46 -18.67 -1.71
CA VAL A 143 -4.18 -18.96 -2.36
C VAL A 143 -3.55 -17.68 -2.93
N SER A 144 -2.22 -17.70 -3.09
CA SER A 144 -1.48 -16.61 -3.73
C SER A 144 -1.81 -16.53 -5.23
N MET A 145 -1.58 -15.37 -5.85
CA MET A 145 -1.70 -15.19 -7.31
C MET A 145 -0.87 -16.23 -8.08
N LYS A 146 0.36 -16.49 -7.63
CA LYS A 146 1.26 -17.47 -8.22
C LYS A 146 0.66 -18.88 -8.21
N ASP A 147 0.13 -19.28 -7.06
CA ASP A 147 -0.46 -20.61 -6.91
C ASP A 147 -1.77 -20.71 -7.67
N TRP A 148 -2.62 -19.67 -7.64
CA TRP A 148 -3.86 -19.61 -8.40
C TRP A 148 -3.64 -19.75 -9.92
N LEU A 149 -2.67 -19.03 -10.49
CA LEU A 149 -2.30 -19.19 -11.91
C LEU A 149 -1.95 -20.62 -12.25
N ARG A 150 -1.17 -21.27 -11.39
CA ARG A 150 -0.76 -22.66 -11.59
C ARG A 150 -1.96 -23.62 -11.52
N LEU A 151 -2.78 -23.46 -10.48
CA LEU A 151 -3.97 -24.28 -10.26
C LEU A 151 -4.98 -24.14 -11.41
N GLU A 152 -5.22 -22.94 -11.89
CA GLU A 152 -6.10 -22.71 -13.06
C GLU A 152 -5.51 -23.32 -14.34
N TRP A 153 -4.19 -23.30 -14.53
CA TRP A 153 -3.57 -23.98 -15.66
C TRP A 153 -3.61 -25.51 -15.50
N GLU A 154 -3.28 -26.04 -14.32
CA GLU A 154 -3.36 -27.49 -14.03
C GLU A 154 -4.77 -28.04 -14.29
N ARG A 155 -5.81 -27.26 -14.00
CA ARG A 155 -7.20 -27.61 -14.28
C ARG A 155 -7.48 -27.86 -15.77
N THR A 156 -6.76 -27.18 -16.68
CA THR A 156 -6.90 -27.41 -18.13
C THR A 156 -6.52 -28.81 -18.57
N GLY A 157 -5.73 -29.52 -17.77
CA GLY A 157 -5.14 -30.81 -18.10
C GLY A 157 -3.96 -30.74 -19.08
N MET A 158 -3.58 -29.55 -19.52
CA MET A 158 -2.46 -29.36 -20.44
C MET A 158 -1.12 -29.28 -19.70
N PRO A 159 -0.01 -29.74 -20.33
CA PRO A 159 1.31 -29.57 -19.77
C PRO A 159 1.70 -28.08 -19.72
N PHE A 160 2.51 -27.68 -18.73
CA PHE A 160 2.95 -26.27 -18.58
C PHE A 160 3.73 -25.76 -19.80
N SER A 161 4.38 -26.62 -20.59
CA SER A 161 5.09 -26.21 -21.82
C SER A 161 4.15 -25.53 -22.83
N LYS A 162 2.86 -25.85 -22.82
CA LYS A 162 1.86 -25.21 -23.69
C LYS A 162 1.64 -23.73 -23.37
N THR A 163 2.02 -23.25 -22.19
CA THR A 163 1.99 -21.82 -21.88
C THR A 163 2.95 -21.02 -22.77
N ASN A 164 4.05 -21.62 -23.20
CA ASN A 164 4.97 -20.98 -24.15
C ASN A 164 4.34 -20.82 -25.53
N GLU A 165 3.61 -21.85 -25.98
CA GLU A 165 2.84 -21.83 -27.24
C GLU A 165 1.76 -20.74 -27.17
N ALA A 166 0.97 -20.70 -26.10
CA ALA A 166 -0.04 -19.69 -25.86
C ALA A 166 0.53 -18.26 -25.95
N CYS A 167 1.69 -18.03 -25.38
CA CYS A 167 2.35 -16.71 -25.36
C CYS A 167 3.22 -16.43 -26.61
N HIS A 168 3.35 -17.37 -27.55
CA HIS A 168 4.24 -17.28 -28.70
C HIS A 168 5.72 -17.01 -28.32
N VAL A 169 6.20 -17.71 -27.29
CA VAL A 169 7.59 -17.58 -26.77
C VAL A 169 8.26 -18.95 -26.69
N VAL A 170 9.59 -19.00 -26.73
CA VAL A 170 10.34 -20.26 -26.73
C VAL A 170 10.23 -21.00 -25.39
N ASN A 171 10.49 -20.32 -24.27
CA ASN A 171 10.46 -20.95 -22.93
C ASN A 171 10.13 -19.97 -21.79
N ALA A 172 9.91 -18.71 -22.08
CA ALA A 172 9.83 -17.65 -21.07
C ALA A 172 8.54 -17.75 -20.22
N ALA A 173 7.42 -18.14 -20.80
CA ALA A 173 6.14 -18.18 -20.08
C ALA A 173 6.16 -19.23 -18.97
N THR A 174 6.53 -20.47 -19.28
CA THR A 174 6.64 -21.55 -18.29
C THR A 174 7.64 -21.22 -17.19
N ARG A 175 8.81 -20.69 -17.55
CA ARG A 175 9.88 -20.41 -16.58
C ARG A 175 9.63 -19.20 -15.69
N LYS A 176 8.88 -18.20 -16.17
CA LYS A 176 8.64 -16.96 -15.42
C LYS A 176 7.26 -16.92 -14.74
N TYR A 177 6.22 -17.32 -15.45
CA TYR A 177 4.84 -17.12 -14.98
C TYR A 177 4.30 -18.32 -14.21
N PHE A 178 4.81 -19.54 -14.49
CA PHE A 178 4.31 -20.78 -13.89
C PHE A 178 5.35 -21.54 -13.06
N THR A 179 6.48 -20.94 -12.75
CA THR A 179 7.49 -21.51 -11.84
C THR A 179 7.02 -21.47 -10.38
N LYS A 180 7.46 -22.47 -9.59
CA LYS A 180 7.27 -22.48 -8.12
C LYS A 180 8.33 -21.69 -7.36
N CYS A 181 9.48 -21.41 -7.99
CA CYS A 181 10.60 -20.77 -7.31
C CYS A 181 10.46 -19.25 -7.17
N HIS A 182 11.44 -18.61 -6.55
CA HIS A 182 11.52 -17.16 -6.35
C HIS A 182 11.63 -16.33 -7.63
N LEU A 183 11.94 -16.97 -8.76
CA LEU A 183 12.02 -16.32 -10.08
C LEU A 183 10.64 -16.09 -10.73
N TRP A 184 9.56 -16.35 -10.00
CA TRP A 184 8.21 -16.10 -10.48
C TRP A 184 7.99 -14.62 -10.80
N TYR A 185 7.34 -14.39 -11.91
CA TYR A 185 6.98 -13.08 -12.41
C TYR A 185 5.49 -13.04 -12.73
N MET A 186 4.79 -11.99 -12.33
CA MET A 186 3.41 -11.76 -12.74
C MET A 186 3.37 -11.59 -14.27
N PRO A 187 2.56 -12.36 -15.02
CA PRO A 187 2.42 -12.17 -16.46
C PRO A 187 2.05 -10.72 -16.80
N PRO A 188 2.71 -10.09 -17.78
CA PRO A 188 2.17 -8.87 -18.38
C PRO A 188 0.74 -9.10 -18.89
N ALA A 189 -0.09 -8.06 -18.88
CA ALA A 189 -1.51 -8.20 -19.20
C ALA A 189 -1.76 -8.82 -20.59
N ASP A 190 -0.96 -8.46 -21.60
CA ASP A 190 -1.04 -9.08 -22.94
C ASP A 190 -0.71 -10.58 -22.94
N MET A 191 0.24 -10.99 -22.09
CA MET A 191 0.58 -12.42 -21.96
C MET A 191 -0.50 -13.18 -21.18
N PHE A 192 -1.08 -12.56 -20.16
CA PHE A 192 -2.18 -13.13 -19.42
C PHE A 192 -3.40 -13.34 -20.31
N GLU A 193 -3.77 -12.34 -21.12
CA GLU A 193 -4.88 -12.45 -22.09
C GLU A 193 -4.69 -13.64 -23.04
N LYS A 194 -3.49 -13.83 -23.58
CA LYS A 194 -3.17 -14.99 -24.44
C LYS A 194 -3.26 -16.32 -23.70
N ILE A 195 -2.79 -16.38 -22.47
CA ILE A 195 -2.88 -17.57 -21.61
C ILE A 195 -4.35 -17.93 -21.35
N VAL A 196 -5.18 -16.93 -21.02
CA VAL A 196 -6.61 -17.10 -20.77
C VAL A 196 -7.34 -17.59 -22.02
N ALA A 197 -7.11 -16.96 -23.18
CA ALA A 197 -7.73 -17.34 -24.45
C ALA A 197 -7.36 -18.78 -24.81
N TYR A 198 -6.07 -19.14 -24.78
CA TYR A 198 -5.60 -20.48 -25.09
C TYR A 198 -6.16 -21.54 -24.15
N ALA A 199 -6.22 -21.24 -22.85
CA ALA A 199 -6.77 -22.18 -21.87
C ALA A 199 -8.25 -22.46 -22.09
N ASN A 200 -9.05 -21.45 -22.43
CA ASN A 200 -10.47 -21.60 -22.70
C ASN A 200 -10.78 -22.23 -24.06
N GLU A 201 -9.87 -22.14 -25.03
CA GLU A 201 -10.00 -22.75 -26.36
C GLU A 201 -9.60 -24.24 -26.38
N HIS A 202 -8.51 -24.57 -25.64
CA HIS A 202 -7.88 -25.90 -25.76
C HIS A 202 -7.94 -26.74 -24.46
N GLY A 203 -8.43 -26.19 -23.37
CA GLY A 203 -8.60 -26.92 -22.11
C GLY A 203 -9.79 -27.89 -22.16
N LYS A 204 -9.91 -28.73 -21.14
CA LYS A 204 -11.05 -29.65 -21.01
C LYS A 204 -12.36 -28.85 -20.88
N GLU A 205 -13.41 -29.27 -21.56
CA GLU A 205 -14.75 -28.67 -21.47
C GLU A 205 -15.47 -29.03 -20.16
N GLU A 206 -14.86 -28.75 -19.00
CA GLU A 206 -15.44 -29.10 -17.71
C GLU A 206 -15.41 -27.90 -16.74
N GLY A 207 -16.58 -27.60 -16.15
CA GLY A 207 -16.72 -26.64 -15.07
C GLY A 207 -16.80 -25.17 -15.50
N LYS A 208 -16.32 -24.29 -14.62
CA LYS A 208 -16.28 -22.83 -14.87
C LYS A 208 -15.21 -22.48 -15.91
N PRO A 209 -15.34 -21.33 -16.60
CA PRO A 209 -14.28 -20.83 -17.48
C PRO A 209 -12.93 -20.76 -16.76
N TYR A 210 -11.85 -21.00 -17.48
CA TYR A 210 -10.50 -20.90 -16.93
C TYR A 210 -10.14 -19.45 -16.60
N PHE A 211 -9.37 -19.28 -15.53
CA PHE A 211 -8.96 -17.95 -15.01
C PHE A 211 -10.16 -17.06 -14.69
N SER A 212 -11.22 -17.63 -14.13
CA SER A 212 -12.44 -16.94 -13.71
C SER A 212 -12.51 -16.79 -12.19
N ILE A 213 -12.65 -15.57 -11.71
CA ILE A 213 -12.87 -15.28 -10.26
C ILE A 213 -14.35 -15.41 -9.92
N ASN A 214 -15.25 -14.98 -10.82
CA ASN A 214 -16.69 -14.98 -10.59
C ASN A 214 -17.38 -16.28 -11.00
N GLY A 215 -16.63 -17.23 -11.56
CA GLY A 215 -17.15 -18.52 -12.06
C GLY A 215 -17.99 -18.42 -13.34
N LYS A 216 -18.17 -17.24 -13.93
CA LYS A 216 -19.04 -17.01 -15.09
C LYS A 216 -18.28 -16.58 -16.34
N THR A 217 -17.29 -15.71 -16.17
CA THR A 217 -16.48 -15.15 -17.25
C THR A 217 -15.00 -15.24 -16.89
N PRO A 218 -14.10 -15.48 -17.86
CA PRO A 218 -12.67 -15.32 -17.65
C PRO A 218 -12.34 -13.88 -17.23
N MET A 219 -11.25 -13.68 -16.48
CA MET A 219 -10.72 -12.34 -16.22
C MET A 219 -10.29 -11.68 -17.53
N THR A 220 -10.59 -10.39 -17.63
CA THR A 220 -10.12 -9.56 -18.74
C THR A 220 -8.67 -9.09 -18.48
N LYS A 221 -8.07 -8.54 -19.52
CA LYS A 221 -6.77 -7.88 -19.44
C LYS A 221 -6.76 -6.74 -18.42
N GLU A 222 -7.82 -5.94 -18.41
CA GLU A 222 -8.03 -4.82 -17.49
C GLU A 222 -8.18 -5.30 -16.05
N ASP A 223 -8.98 -6.35 -15.81
CA ASP A 223 -9.11 -6.96 -14.48
C ASP A 223 -7.74 -7.45 -13.95
N TRP A 224 -6.93 -8.04 -14.84
CA TRP A 224 -5.59 -8.50 -14.49
C TRP A 224 -4.64 -7.36 -14.14
N GLU A 225 -4.69 -6.26 -14.87
CA GLU A 225 -3.90 -5.06 -14.55
C GLU A 225 -4.26 -4.48 -13.17
N HIS A 226 -5.53 -4.61 -12.76
CA HIS A 226 -5.99 -4.19 -11.44
C HIS A 226 -5.55 -5.13 -10.30
N MET A 227 -4.91 -6.27 -10.59
CA MET A 227 -4.36 -7.18 -9.57
C MET A 227 -2.96 -6.80 -9.09
N LYS A 228 -2.42 -5.69 -9.48
CA LYS A 228 -1.14 -5.15 -9.02
C LYS A 228 -1.31 -3.77 -8.37
N PRO A 229 -0.43 -3.41 -7.43
CA PRO A 229 -0.44 -2.06 -6.85
C PRO A 229 -0.18 -1.01 -7.93
N LYS A 230 -0.85 0.14 -7.82
CA LYS A 230 -0.44 1.31 -8.56
C LYS A 230 0.82 1.88 -7.93
N PHE A 231 1.90 1.84 -8.66
CA PHE A 231 3.17 2.41 -8.26
C PHE A 231 4.06 2.71 -9.46
N ASN A 232 4.49 3.95 -9.56
CA ASN A 232 5.43 4.42 -10.57
C ASN A 232 6.58 5.14 -9.88
N CYS A 233 7.78 4.54 -9.90
CA CYS A 233 8.96 5.14 -9.29
C CYS A 233 9.60 6.15 -10.25
N PRO A 234 9.62 7.46 -9.92
CA PRO A 234 10.31 8.45 -10.72
C PRO A 234 11.82 8.17 -10.76
N PHE A 235 12.46 8.46 -11.89
CA PHE A 235 13.90 8.32 -12.00
C PHE A 235 14.63 9.20 -10.98
N GLY A 236 15.64 8.65 -10.30
CA GLY A 236 16.44 9.36 -9.31
C GLY A 236 15.84 9.47 -7.91
N VAL A 237 14.62 9.00 -7.69
CA VAL A 237 14.02 8.93 -6.35
C VAL A 237 14.44 7.63 -5.66
N THR A 238 14.90 7.75 -4.41
CA THR A 238 15.31 6.62 -3.57
C THR A 238 14.47 6.59 -2.28
N ASN A 239 14.73 5.62 -1.44
CA ASN A 239 14.07 5.49 -0.13
C ASN A 239 14.69 6.35 0.98
N VAL A 240 15.58 7.26 0.66
CA VAL A 240 16.10 8.27 1.60
C VAL A 240 15.67 9.65 1.10
N TRP A 241 14.87 10.33 1.91
CA TRP A 241 14.29 11.64 1.56
C TRP A 241 14.89 12.72 2.43
N THR A 242 15.55 13.71 1.80
CA THR A 242 16.28 14.77 2.47
C THR A 242 15.54 16.11 2.49
N THR A 243 14.24 16.09 2.24
CA THR A 243 13.39 17.30 2.31
C THR A 243 13.37 17.84 3.72
N ALA A 244 13.72 19.12 3.87
CA ALA A 244 13.73 19.77 5.18
C ALA A 244 12.33 19.79 5.82
N GLN A 245 12.28 19.67 7.15
CA GLN A 245 11.02 19.89 7.85
C GLN A 245 10.53 21.34 7.71
N LEU A 246 9.21 21.51 7.74
CA LEU A 246 8.61 22.85 7.67
C LEU A 246 9.06 23.72 8.84
N ARG A 247 9.54 24.91 8.53
CA ARG A 247 9.84 25.94 9.53
C ARG A 247 8.56 26.65 9.95
N ASN A 248 8.65 27.42 11.05
CA ASN A 248 7.51 28.11 11.63
C ASN A 248 6.77 29.04 10.62
N SER A 249 7.50 29.66 9.68
CA SER A 249 6.94 30.52 8.62
C SER A 249 6.18 29.76 7.54
N GLU A 250 6.48 28.48 7.32
CA GLU A 250 5.93 27.65 6.26
C GLU A 250 4.70 26.82 6.73
N ARG A 251 4.49 26.77 8.05
CA ARG A 251 3.34 26.07 8.64
C ARG A 251 2.07 26.89 8.53
N ILE A 252 0.94 26.22 8.35
CA ILE A 252 -0.38 26.86 8.42
C ILE A 252 -0.60 27.38 9.83
N LYS A 253 -0.98 28.64 9.95
CA LYS A 253 -1.14 29.34 11.23
C LYS A 253 -2.54 29.93 11.40
N LYS A 254 -2.99 29.97 12.65
CA LYS A 254 -4.11 30.82 13.10
C LYS A 254 -3.53 31.90 14.02
N GLY A 255 -3.40 33.12 13.49
CA GLY A 255 -2.63 34.17 14.15
C GLY A 255 -1.13 33.83 14.19
N LEU A 256 -0.51 33.85 15.36
CA LEU A 256 0.92 33.52 15.55
C LEU A 256 1.18 32.03 15.82
N LYS A 257 0.14 31.21 16.05
CA LYS A 257 0.27 29.80 16.41
C LYS A 257 0.08 28.90 15.20
N ALA A 258 0.96 27.89 15.04
CA ALA A 258 0.77 26.84 14.07
C ALA A 258 -0.52 26.05 14.38
N VAL A 259 -1.32 25.75 13.35
CA VAL A 259 -2.55 24.97 13.48
C VAL A 259 -2.23 23.53 13.83
N HIS A 260 -1.18 22.97 13.19
CA HIS A 260 -0.70 21.62 13.44
C HIS A 260 0.82 21.61 13.57
N LEU A 261 1.33 20.99 14.63
CA LEU A 261 2.78 21.01 14.93
C LEU A 261 3.57 20.05 14.03
N ASN A 262 2.94 18.96 13.59
CA ASN A 262 3.58 17.88 12.83
C ASN A 262 3.20 17.89 11.34
N GLN A 263 2.85 19.06 10.79
CA GLN A 263 2.53 19.19 9.38
C GLN A 263 3.67 18.66 8.50
N LYS A 264 3.37 17.70 7.62
CA LYS A 264 4.34 17.16 6.66
C LYS A 264 4.58 18.14 5.51
N PRO A 265 5.81 18.18 4.96
CA PRO A 265 6.09 18.93 3.74
C PRO A 265 5.23 18.46 2.56
N LEU A 266 4.62 19.41 1.84
CA LEU A 266 3.79 19.11 0.66
C LEU A 266 4.57 18.34 -0.42
N GLU A 267 5.86 18.58 -0.54
CA GLU A 267 6.73 17.84 -1.47
C GLU A 267 6.70 16.32 -1.19
N LEU A 268 6.76 15.90 0.08
CA LEU A 268 6.72 14.48 0.44
C LEU A 268 5.35 13.86 0.19
N ILE A 269 4.29 14.57 0.54
CA ILE A 269 2.91 14.12 0.33
C ILE A 269 2.60 14.06 -1.17
N GLY A 270 2.97 15.09 -1.92
CA GLY A 270 2.82 15.12 -3.38
C GLY A 270 3.55 13.97 -4.06
N ARG A 271 4.79 13.70 -3.67
CA ARG A 271 5.58 12.57 -4.16
C ARG A 271 4.87 11.22 -3.95
N ILE A 272 4.31 10.99 -2.76
CA ILE A 272 3.56 9.77 -2.45
C ILE A 272 2.35 9.63 -3.37
N ILE A 273 1.56 10.69 -3.51
CA ILE A 273 0.35 10.69 -4.33
C ILE A 273 0.70 10.45 -5.81
N GLU A 274 1.68 11.17 -6.35
CA GLU A 274 2.11 11.05 -7.74
C GLU A 274 2.69 9.67 -8.08
N MET A 275 3.38 9.03 -7.13
CA MET A 275 3.91 7.67 -7.33
C MET A 275 2.83 6.58 -7.26
N SER A 276 1.74 6.81 -6.53
CA SER A 276 0.83 5.72 -6.12
C SER A 276 -0.61 5.90 -6.63
N SER A 277 -0.92 6.96 -7.36
CA SER A 277 -2.26 7.22 -7.89
C SER A 277 -2.24 7.92 -9.24
N ASP A 278 -3.35 7.79 -9.95
CA ASP A 278 -3.69 8.53 -11.16
C ASP A 278 -4.76 9.59 -10.86
N LYS A 279 -5.04 10.45 -11.84
CA LYS A 279 -6.14 11.41 -11.74
C LYS A 279 -7.47 10.69 -11.51
N ASN A 280 -8.25 11.17 -10.53
CA ASN A 280 -9.54 10.64 -10.08
C ASN A 280 -9.44 9.36 -9.21
N ASP A 281 -8.26 8.90 -8.86
CA ASP A 281 -8.12 7.86 -7.85
C ASP A 281 -8.46 8.37 -6.44
N VAL A 282 -8.90 7.47 -5.59
CA VAL A 282 -9.31 7.78 -4.21
C VAL A 282 -8.10 7.71 -3.29
N VAL A 283 -7.82 8.82 -2.62
CA VAL A 283 -6.76 8.93 -1.61
C VAL A 283 -7.40 9.15 -0.24
N TRP A 284 -7.04 8.32 0.72
CA TRP A 284 -7.46 8.47 2.11
C TRP A 284 -6.35 9.11 2.94
N ASP A 285 -6.74 10.07 3.77
CA ASP A 285 -5.96 10.57 4.91
C ASP A 285 -6.82 10.45 6.16
N PRO A 286 -6.78 9.29 6.86
CA PRO A 286 -7.65 9.03 8.01
C PRO A 286 -7.32 9.90 9.24
N PHE A 287 -6.17 10.55 9.26
CA PHE A 287 -5.64 11.28 10.41
C PHE A 287 -5.21 12.71 10.04
N GLY A 288 -5.89 13.33 9.09
CA GLY A 288 -5.54 14.65 8.54
C GLY A 288 -5.59 15.83 9.53
N GLY A 289 -6.04 15.62 10.77
CA GLY A 289 -5.98 16.59 11.87
C GLY A 289 -7.21 17.46 12.03
#